data_a5ae53c007f94868a24720de9fd2c0ee
#
_entry.id   a5ae53c007f94868a24720de9fd2c0ee
#
_cell.length_a   1.000
_cell.length_b   1.000
_cell.length_c   1.000
_cell.angle_alpha   90.00
_cell.angle_beta   90.00
_cell.angle_gamma   90.00
#
_symmetry.space_group_name_H-M   'P 1'
#
loop_
_entity.id
_entity.type
_entity.pdbx_description
1 polymer ?
#
loop_
_entity_poly.entity_id
_entity_poly.type
_entity_poly.pdbx_seq_one_letter_code
_entity_poly.pdbx_strand_id
1 'polypeptide(L)'
;MYVAWDTETTGLPGVRTTPTSKNLHKYDSCRIVSLAAVKYSSRGRELASFHRIVKPDGYVVGATEVHGISHEYAETHGTPFAQVFKEFIEFVGSVETLVAHNSRFDENVLISETLRMGLTVPTFHFVCTNTMHKQTHFSPIKLIDLYTNTFGHGFDGAHDALNDARACGEVYPHLKEVVHVHRPIPVKKVVIKASDVSSIMGLSQFKKPMDVVEELWRKHLPDTCTLKSKDDRAREVIQNTPVLQDVQERFKGDHTALLDEVEAAPITPAQKGLVKDYFRKAVYSGGGGARREDNAKFYTYNACSIQGTLYQIMGRVDQLRPNDDGSYTLVEMKKRVNGLFNRLRDYEEVQCRVYLAMMPPTVRDCLLVESYEGVMKSYLVTRDPEKWSGIAQRVKQFCAYFHHQISYKD
;
A
#
# COMPACT_ATOMS: atom_id res chain seq x y z
N MET A 1 21.66 -8.44 16.37
CA MET A 1 21.44 -9.62 15.50
C MET A 1 20.00 -9.58 15.00
N TYR A 2 19.73 -10.19 13.87
CA TYR A 2 18.39 -10.42 13.34
C TYR A 2 18.38 -11.74 12.56
N VAL A 3 17.18 -12.29 12.33
CA VAL A 3 16.97 -13.48 11.49
C VAL A 3 16.10 -13.07 10.32
N ALA A 4 16.60 -13.22 9.10
CA ALA A 4 15.79 -13.13 7.90
C ALA A 4 15.18 -14.51 7.62
N TRP A 5 13.92 -14.57 7.17
CA TRP A 5 13.22 -15.83 6.95
C TRP A 5 12.20 -15.71 5.84
N ASP A 6 11.84 -16.84 5.27
CA ASP A 6 10.89 -16.94 4.17
C ASP A 6 10.21 -18.30 4.16
N THR A 7 9.03 -18.41 3.52
CA THR A 7 8.27 -19.64 3.39
C THR A 7 7.79 -19.86 1.97
N GLU A 8 8.01 -21.08 1.44
CA GLU A 8 7.30 -21.54 0.25
C GLU A 8 6.02 -22.27 0.66
N THR A 9 4.98 -22.11 -0.12
CA THR A 9 3.65 -22.60 0.22
C THR A 9 2.95 -23.25 -0.96
N THR A 10 1.93 -24.09 -0.68
CA THR A 10 1.12 -24.77 -1.70
C THR A 10 0.29 -23.80 -2.56
N GLY A 11 0.22 -22.52 -2.20
CA GLY A 11 -0.55 -21.49 -2.90
C GLY A 11 -0.90 -20.32 -1.99
N LEU A 12 -1.90 -19.55 -2.36
CA LEU A 12 -2.32 -18.35 -1.61
C LEU A 12 -3.52 -18.62 -0.71
N PRO A 13 -3.61 -17.99 0.47
CA PRO A 13 -4.75 -18.14 1.37
C PRO A 13 -5.99 -17.43 0.83
N GLY A 14 -7.17 -17.93 1.14
CA GLY A 14 -8.46 -17.31 0.79
C GLY A 14 -8.74 -15.99 1.50
N VAL A 15 -7.89 -15.59 2.45
CA VAL A 15 -7.99 -14.33 3.21
C VAL A 15 -6.61 -13.77 3.53
N ARG A 16 -6.57 -12.46 3.84
CA ARG A 16 -5.34 -11.76 4.28
C ARG A 16 -5.36 -11.36 5.76
N THR A 17 -6.37 -11.82 6.50
CA THR A 17 -6.50 -11.53 7.95
C THR A 17 -5.72 -12.57 8.75
N THR A 18 -5.24 -12.19 9.94
CA THR A 18 -4.54 -13.11 10.84
C THR A 18 -5.37 -14.39 11.09
N PRO A 19 -4.75 -15.58 11.02
CA PRO A 19 -5.42 -16.85 11.29
C PRO A 19 -5.95 -16.92 12.74
N THR A 20 -7.10 -17.50 12.86
CA THR A 20 -7.78 -17.83 14.13
C THR A 20 -8.50 -19.15 13.96
N SER A 21 -8.94 -19.80 15.03
CA SER A 21 -9.75 -21.03 14.95
C SER A 21 -11.00 -20.88 14.06
N LYS A 22 -11.55 -19.64 13.94
CA LYS A 22 -12.78 -19.38 13.15
C LYS A 22 -12.52 -19.28 11.64
N ASN A 23 -11.32 -18.87 11.21
CA ASN A 23 -11.00 -18.65 9.79
C ASN A 23 -9.88 -19.56 9.27
N LEU A 24 -9.44 -20.53 10.06
CA LEU A 24 -8.30 -21.42 9.75
C LEU A 24 -8.51 -22.20 8.44
N HIS A 25 -9.74 -22.63 8.15
CA HIS A 25 -10.10 -23.30 6.90
C HIS A 25 -9.80 -22.48 5.63
N LYS A 26 -9.72 -21.15 5.74
CA LYS A 26 -9.35 -20.27 4.61
C LYS A 26 -7.85 -20.30 4.28
N TYR A 27 -7.07 -20.99 5.09
CA TYR A 27 -5.65 -21.27 4.89
C TYR A 27 -5.37 -22.71 4.39
N ASP A 28 -6.41 -23.51 4.07
CA ASP A 28 -6.23 -24.90 3.62
C ASP A 28 -5.52 -24.99 2.27
N SER A 29 -5.67 -23.98 1.40
CA SER A 29 -4.94 -23.84 0.13
C SER A 29 -3.53 -23.26 0.26
N CYS A 30 -3.09 -22.91 1.47
CA CYS A 30 -1.83 -22.22 1.72
C CYS A 30 -1.09 -22.89 2.89
N ARG A 31 -0.48 -24.05 2.61
CA ARG A 31 0.25 -24.87 3.57
C ARG A 31 1.76 -24.68 3.35
N ILE A 32 2.57 -24.72 4.40
CA ILE A 32 4.03 -24.57 4.27
C ILE A 32 4.61 -25.80 3.59
N VAL A 33 5.41 -25.57 2.55
CA VAL A 33 6.19 -26.58 1.82
C VAL A 33 7.67 -26.49 2.21
N SER A 34 8.16 -25.31 2.44
CA SER A 34 9.55 -25.03 2.84
C SER A 34 9.60 -23.88 3.83
N LEU A 35 10.48 -23.98 4.81
CA LEU A 35 10.78 -22.92 5.77
C LEU A 35 12.29 -22.71 5.81
N ALA A 36 12.74 -21.50 5.54
CA ALA A 36 14.14 -21.13 5.62
C ALA A 36 14.37 -19.90 6.49
N ALA A 37 15.56 -19.83 7.08
CA ALA A 37 15.97 -18.69 7.90
C ALA A 37 17.49 -18.50 7.83
N VAL A 38 17.93 -17.27 7.90
CA VAL A 38 19.34 -16.90 7.91
C VAL A 38 19.59 -15.93 9.06
N LYS A 39 20.53 -16.25 9.92
CA LYS A 39 20.92 -15.44 11.07
C LYS A 39 22.03 -14.48 10.69
N TYR A 40 21.83 -13.21 11.00
CA TYR A 40 22.79 -12.14 10.72
C TYR A 40 23.30 -11.45 11.99
N SER A 41 24.55 -11.02 11.93
CA SER A 41 25.08 -10.07 12.91
C SER A 41 24.36 -8.71 12.77
N SER A 42 24.52 -7.82 13.75
CA SER A 42 24.01 -6.44 13.67
C SER A 42 24.60 -5.63 12.51
N ARG A 43 25.72 -6.08 11.95
CA ARG A 43 26.42 -5.46 10.80
C ARG A 43 26.10 -6.12 9.46
N GLY A 44 25.10 -7.01 9.38
CA GLY A 44 24.69 -7.64 8.14
C GLY A 44 25.55 -8.83 7.68
N ARG A 45 26.48 -9.36 8.50
CA ARG A 45 27.23 -10.57 8.15
C ARG A 45 26.41 -11.81 8.46
N GLU A 46 26.24 -12.72 7.50
CA GLU A 46 25.63 -14.04 7.70
C GLU A 46 26.43 -14.84 8.75
N LEU A 47 25.74 -15.44 9.70
CA LEU A 47 26.32 -16.24 10.79
C LEU A 47 25.95 -17.71 10.69
N ALA A 48 24.72 -18.00 10.30
CA ALA A 48 24.20 -19.36 10.17
C ALA A 48 22.98 -19.37 9.27
N SER A 49 22.65 -20.51 8.70
CA SER A 49 21.41 -20.72 7.91
C SER A 49 20.67 -21.97 8.36
N PHE A 50 19.37 -21.96 8.16
CA PHE A 50 18.43 -23.03 8.43
C PHE A 50 17.53 -23.19 7.20
N HIS A 51 17.30 -24.44 6.79
CA HIS A 51 16.37 -24.74 5.72
C HIS A 51 15.78 -26.13 5.91
N ARG A 52 14.47 -26.26 5.84
CA ARG A 52 13.74 -27.53 5.90
C ARG A 52 12.60 -27.56 4.90
N ILE A 53 12.49 -28.70 4.23
CA ILE A 53 11.28 -29.08 3.50
C ILE A 53 10.30 -29.66 4.51
N VAL A 54 9.05 -29.25 4.43
CA VAL A 54 7.97 -29.74 5.30
C VAL A 54 7.29 -30.92 4.64
N LYS A 55 7.16 -32.01 5.40
CA LYS A 55 6.43 -33.20 4.96
C LYS A 55 4.93 -32.85 4.92
N PRO A 56 4.23 -33.09 3.79
CA PRO A 56 2.80 -32.90 3.70
C PRO A 56 2.04 -33.80 4.71
N ASP A 57 1.06 -33.19 5.37
CA ASP A 57 0.17 -33.87 6.29
C ASP A 57 -1.28 -33.58 5.90
N GLY A 58 -1.87 -34.51 5.14
CA GLY A 58 -3.25 -34.45 4.67
C GLY A 58 -3.50 -33.40 3.55
N TYR A 59 -2.45 -32.87 2.89
CA TYR A 59 -2.56 -31.97 1.73
C TYR A 59 -1.62 -32.37 0.61
N VAL A 60 -1.91 -31.93 -0.60
CA VAL A 60 -1.05 -32.08 -1.78
C VAL A 60 -0.25 -30.79 -1.97
N VAL A 61 1.06 -30.93 -2.23
CA VAL A 61 1.91 -29.78 -2.58
C VAL A 61 1.48 -29.22 -3.93
N GLY A 62 1.11 -27.94 -3.95
CA GLY A 62 0.82 -27.15 -5.15
C GLY A 62 1.93 -26.14 -5.42
N ALA A 63 1.76 -25.33 -6.47
CA ALA A 63 2.69 -24.27 -6.88
C ALA A 63 4.13 -24.74 -7.16
N THR A 64 4.30 -26.01 -7.55
CA THR A 64 5.61 -26.61 -7.88
C THR A 64 6.32 -25.88 -9.01
N GLU A 65 5.59 -25.28 -9.92
CA GLU A 65 6.12 -24.45 -10.99
C GLU A 65 6.77 -23.14 -10.49
N VAL A 66 6.47 -22.75 -9.24
CA VAL A 66 7.04 -21.53 -8.62
C VAL A 66 8.29 -21.87 -7.83
N HIS A 67 8.19 -22.81 -6.85
CA HIS A 67 9.27 -23.11 -5.90
C HIS A 67 10.04 -24.40 -6.21
N GLY A 68 9.67 -25.14 -7.24
CA GLY A 68 10.40 -26.34 -7.69
C GLY A 68 10.25 -27.61 -6.82
N ILE A 69 9.52 -27.57 -5.71
CA ILE A 69 9.38 -28.67 -4.78
C ILE A 69 8.14 -29.50 -5.16
N SER A 70 8.35 -30.74 -5.64
CA SER A 70 7.24 -31.64 -5.95
C SER A 70 6.65 -32.29 -4.68
N HIS A 71 5.41 -32.75 -4.79
CA HIS A 71 4.74 -33.49 -3.69
C HIS A 71 5.54 -34.72 -3.29
N GLU A 72 5.99 -35.50 -4.28
CA GLU A 72 6.78 -36.72 -4.05
C GLU A 72 8.10 -36.41 -3.33
N TYR A 73 8.77 -35.30 -3.73
CA TYR A 73 10.00 -34.88 -3.08
C TYR A 73 9.74 -34.50 -1.62
N ALA A 74 8.69 -33.74 -1.35
CA ALA A 74 8.32 -33.31 0.00
C ALA A 74 7.88 -34.49 0.88
N GLU A 75 7.17 -35.46 0.33
CA GLU A 75 6.82 -36.71 1.06
C GLU A 75 8.05 -37.54 1.46
N THR A 76 9.05 -37.61 0.56
CA THR A 76 10.23 -38.45 0.77
C THR A 76 11.30 -37.78 1.64
N HIS A 77 11.52 -36.48 1.46
CA HIS A 77 12.63 -35.74 2.09
C HIS A 77 12.15 -34.75 3.15
N GLY A 78 10.83 -34.51 3.25
CA GLY A 78 10.27 -33.55 4.19
C GLY A 78 10.28 -34.05 5.64
N THR A 79 10.38 -33.08 6.54
CA THR A 79 10.30 -33.30 7.99
C THR A 79 8.92 -32.83 8.49
N PRO A 80 8.28 -33.57 9.44
CA PRO A 80 7.01 -33.14 10.01
C PRO A 80 7.06 -31.70 10.54
N PHE A 81 6.01 -30.90 10.28
CA PHE A 81 6.01 -29.47 10.61
C PHE A 81 6.29 -29.18 12.10
N ALA A 82 5.76 -29.97 13.02
CA ALA A 82 6.02 -29.78 14.45
C ALA A 82 7.51 -29.83 14.80
N GLN A 83 8.27 -30.73 14.15
CA GLN A 83 9.72 -30.81 14.31
C GLN A 83 10.42 -29.64 13.62
N VAL A 84 10.02 -29.29 12.39
CA VAL A 84 10.56 -28.12 11.66
C VAL A 84 10.38 -26.86 12.49
N PHE A 85 9.19 -26.65 13.05
CA PHE A 85 8.90 -25.50 13.91
C PHE A 85 9.78 -25.46 15.17
N LYS A 86 9.95 -26.60 15.85
CA LYS A 86 10.84 -26.70 17.01
C LYS A 86 12.27 -26.32 16.64
N GLU A 87 12.82 -26.91 15.58
CA GLU A 87 14.17 -26.62 15.10
C GLU A 87 14.32 -25.15 14.67
N PHE A 88 13.30 -24.56 14.05
CA PHE A 88 13.27 -23.14 13.69
C PHE A 88 13.33 -22.24 14.92
N ILE A 89 12.54 -22.52 15.96
CA ILE A 89 12.58 -21.74 17.21
C ILE A 89 13.93 -21.88 17.90
N GLU A 90 14.52 -23.09 17.92
CA GLU A 90 15.87 -23.32 18.45
C GLU A 90 16.92 -22.56 17.63
N PHE A 91 16.78 -22.53 16.29
CA PHE A 91 17.67 -21.74 15.42
C PHE A 91 17.54 -20.26 15.68
N VAL A 92 16.33 -19.71 15.81
CA VAL A 92 16.11 -18.29 16.15
C VAL A 92 16.75 -17.96 17.50
N GLY A 93 16.56 -18.82 18.51
CA GLY A 93 17.13 -18.66 19.85
C GLY A 93 16.65 -17.36 20.53
N SER A 94 17.60 -16.57 21.03
CA SER A 94 17.32 -15.29 21.71
C SER A 94 17.17 -14.08 20.77
N VAL A 95 17.10 -14.29 19.44
CA VAL A 95 16.94 -13.18 18.50
C VAL A 95 15.48 -12.75 18.46
N GLU A 96 15.21 -11.50 18.75
CA GLU A 96 13.83 -10.97 18.84
C GLU A 96 13.31 -10.46 17.48
N THR A 97 14.20 -10.09 16.56
CA THR A 97 13.82 -9.47 15.27
C THR A 97 13.84 -10.47 14.14
N LEU A 98 12.67 -10.75 13.58
CA LEU A 98 12.46 -11.54 12.38
C LEU A 98 12.16 -10.63 11.19
N VAL A 99 12.91 -10.78 10.09
CA VAL A 99 12.82 -9.95 8.88
C VAL A 99 12.35 -10.80 7.72
N ALA A 100 11.32 -10.38 7.00
CA ALA A 100 10.84 -11.04 5.79
C ALA A 100 10.42 -10.03 4.72
N HIS A 101 10.33 -10.47 3.47
CA HIS A 101 9.78 -9.64 2.41
C HIS A 101 8.27 -9.93 2.27
N ASN A 102 7.41 -8.93 2.56
CA ASN A 102 5.96 -9.14 2.72
C ASN A 102 5.59 -9.97 3.96
N SER A 103 6.29 -9.74 5.06
CA SER A 103 6.33 -10.56 6.30
C SER A 103 4.96 -11.03 6.81
N ARG A 104 3.90 -10.23 6.63
CA ARG A 104 2.55 -10.59 7.07
C ARG A 104 2.01 -11.88 6.42
N PHE A 105 2.47 -12.20 5.21
CA PHE A 105 2.14 -13.45 4.55
C PHE A 105 2.75 -14.63 5.33
N ASP A 106 4.07 -14.60 5.52
CA ASP A 106 4.82 -15.66 6.21
C ASP A 106 4.37 -15.82 7.67
N GLU A 107 4.16 -14.70 8.38
CA GLU A 107 3.61 -14.70 9.74
C GLU A 107 2.26 -15.42 9.79
N ASN A 108 1.33 -15.07 8.91
CA ASN A 108 0.01 -15.68 8.89
C ASN A 108 0.07 -17.17 8.55
N VAL A 109 0.92 -17.56 7.61
CA VAL A 109 1.09 -18.97 7.24
C VAL A 109 1.69 -19.74 8.40
N LEU A 110 2.73 -19.24 9.06
CA LEU A 110 3.32 -19.85 10.25
C LEU A 110 2.29 -19.99 11.39
N ILE A 111 1.51 -18.95 11.66
CA ILE A 111 0.44 -18.98 12.67
C ILE A 111 -0.62 -20.04 12.28
N SER A 112 -0.98 -20.15 11.00
CA SER A 112 -1.99 -21.11 10.58
C SER A 112 -1.55 -22.56 10.81
N GLU A 113 -0.29 -22.90 10.52
CA GLU A 113 0.27 -24.23 10.76
C GLU A 113 0.41 -24.53 12.25
N THR A 114 0.88 -23.57 13.05
CA THR A 114 1.00 -23.77 14.51
C THR A 114 -0.37 -23.96 15.16
N LEU A 115 -1.41 -23.22 14.75
CA LEU A 115 -2.77 -23.40 15.23
C LEU A 115 -3.32 -24.80 14.93
N ARG A 116 -3.00 -25.38 13.77
CA ARG A 116 -3.41 -26.75 13.40
C ARG A 116 -2.80 -27.80 14.34
N MET A 117 -1.60 -27.55 14.82
CA MET A 117 -0.85 -28.44 15.71
C MET A 117 -1.06 -28.13 17.21
N GLY A 118 -1.89 -27.14 17.54
CA GLY A 118 -2.05 -26.69 18.93
C GLY A 118 -0.77 -26.07 19.52
N LEU A 119 0.13 -25.58 18.66
CA LEU A 119 1.37 -24.93 19.06
C LEU A 119 1.17 -23.40 19.15
N THR A 120 2.08 -22.73 19.82
CA THR A 120 2.06 -21.26 19.97
C THR A 120 3.34 -20.66 19.40
N VAL A 121 3.18 -19.62 18.56
CA VAL A 121 4.33 -18.84 18.07
C VAL A 121 4.78 -17.91 19.22
N PRO A 122 6.08 -17.89 19.56
CA PRO A 122 6.62 -16.88 20.49
C PRO A 122 6.40 -15.46 19.96
N THR A 123 6.44 -14.48 20.84
CA THR A 123 6.34 -13.07 20.45
C THR A 123 7.66 -12.63 19.82
N PHE A 124 7.60 -12.26 18.54
CA PHE A 124 8.71 -11.69 17.80
C PHE A 124 8.39 -10.27 17.33
N HIS A 125 9.43 -9.48 17.11
CA HIS A 125 9.36 -8.22 16.39
C HIS A 125 9.51 -8.49 14.89
N PHE A 126 8.39 -8.59 14.18
CA PHE A 126 8.39 -8.80 12.73
C PHE A 126 8.65 -7.50 11.98
N VAL A 127 9.59 -7.56 11.05
CA VAL A 127 9.97 -6.44 10.17
C VAL A 127 9.76 -6.84 8.72
N CYS A 128 9.11 -5.98 7.97
CA CYS A 128 8.83 -6.22 6.55
C CYS A 128 9.65 -5.28 5.66
N THR A 129 10.57 -5.81 4.86
CA THR A 129 11.40 -5.03 3.94
C THR A 129 10.58 -4.32 2.87
N ASN A 130 9.49 -4.92 2.38
CA ASN A 130 8.55 -4.28 1.46
C ASN A 130 7.84 -3.08 2.11
N THR A 131 7.45 -3.21 3.39
CA THR A 131 6.86 -2.09 4.15
C THR A 131 7.87 -0.97 4.38
N MET A 132 9.13 -1.29 4.71
CA MET A 132 10.20 -0.31 4.86
C MET A 132 10.44 0.45 3.55
N HIS A 133 10.56 -0.26 2.43
CA HIS A 133 10.67 0.36 1.10
C HIS A 133 9.46 1.26 0.80
N LYS A 134 8.24 0.78 1.07
CA LYS A 134 7.02 1.56 0.87
C LYS A 134 6.95 2.82 1.73
N GLN A 135 7.59 2.82 2.91
CA GLN A 135 7.66 4.01 3.75
C GLN A 135 8.50 5.12 3.12
N THR A 136 9.55 4.78 2.39
CA THR A 136 10.49 5.72 1.77
C THR A 136 10.16 6.01 0.30
N HIS A 137 9.69 5.02 -0.46
CA HIS A 137 9.46 5.10 -1.91
C HIS A 137 7.98 5.13 -2.32
N PHE A 138 7.04 5.08 -1.36
CA PHE A 138 5.59 5.17 -1.56
C PHE A 138 4.96 4.11 -2.48
N SER A 139 5.72 3.09 -2.87
CA SER A 139 5.26 1.97 -3.67
C SER A 139 5.79 0.64 -3.11
N PRO A 140 5.03 -0.47 -3.25
CA PRO A 140 5.58 -1.79 -3.00
C PRO A 140 6.64 -2.12 -4.07
N ILE A 141 7.54 -3.04 -3.74
CA ILE A 141 8.58 -3.53 -4.64
C ILE A 141 8.67 -5.06 -4.53
N LYS A 142 9.08 -5.76 -5.58
CA LYS A 142 9.43 -7.18 -5.50
C LYS A 142 10.82 -7.33 -4.87
N LEU A 143 11.06 -8.46 -4.21
CA LEU A 143 12.36 -8.70 -3.56
C LEU A 143 13.53 -8.63 -4.55
N ILE A 144 13.38 -9.25 -5.71
CA ILE A 144 14.41 -9.21 -6.77
C ILE A 144 14.72 -7.78 -7.25
N ASP A 145 13.68 -6.94 -7.40
CA ASP A 145 13.86 -5.54 -7.83
C ASP A 145 14.50 -4.72 -6.69
N LEU A 146 14.10 -4.98 -5.44
CA LEU A 146 14.70 -4.34 -4.27
C LEU A 146 16.19 -4.68 -4.15
N TYR A 147 16.53 -5.96 -4.35
CA TYR A 147 17.91 -6.43 -4.32
C TYR A 147 18.73 -5.80 -5.45
N THR A 148 18.19 -5.82 -6.68
CA THR A 148 18.84 -5.20 -7.84
C THR A 148 19.06 -3.71 -7.65
N ASN A 149 18.08 -2.99 -7.10
CA ASN A 149 18.22 -1.55 -6.82
C ASN A 149 19.25 -1.27 -5.73
N THR A 150 19.47 -2.21 -4.81
CA THR A 150 20.41 -2.06 -3.69
C THR A 150 21.85 -2.34 -4.11
N PHE A 151 22.05 -3.39 -4.92
CA PHE A 151 23.39 -3.92 -5.21
C PHE A 151 23.82 -3.77 -6.67
N GLY A 152 22.94 -3.35 -7.58
CA GLY A 152 23.22 -3.19 -9.00
C GLY A 152 23.14 -4.49 -9.82
N HIS A 153 22.83 -5.61 -9.21
CA HIS A 153 22.66 -6.94 -9.83
C HIS A 153 21.54 -7.72 -9.13
N GLY A 154 20.95 -8.69 -9.80
CA GLY A 154 19.99 -9.62 -9.20
C GLY A 154 20.66 -10.68 -8.35
N PHE A 155 19.85 -11.55 -7.74
CA PHE A 155 20.30 -12.79 -7.11
C PHE A 155 19.69 -14.00 -7.81
N ASP A 156 20.37 -15.14 -7.75
CA ASP A 156 19.93 -16.37 -8.39
C ASP A 156 18.97 -17.17 -7.48
N GLY A 157 18.12 -17.97 -8.11
CA GLY A 157 17.23 -18.90 -7.41
C GLY A 157 16.13 -18.18 -6.61
N ALA A 158 15.56 -17.11 -7.15
CA ALA A 158 14.32 -16.53 -6.62
C ALA A 158 13.20 -17.58 -6.55
N HIS A 159 12.37 -17.52 -5.51
CA HIS A 159 11.37 -18.54 -5.14
C HIS A 159 11.99 -19.84 -4.59
N ASP A 160 13.20 -19.79 -4.05
CA ASP A 160 13.75 -20.73 -3.10
C ASP A 160 13.79 -20.04 -1.73
N ALA A 161 13.12 -20.58 -0.73
CA ALA A 161 12.97 -19.92 0.57
C ALA A 161 14.32 -19.50 1.20
N LEU A 162 15.40 -20.28 1.00
CA LEU A 162 16.70 -19.93 1.57
C LEU A 162 17.35 -18.76 0.82
N ASN A 163 17.25 -18.72 -0.49
CA ASN A 163 17.78 -17.63 -1.30
C ASN A 163 16.98 -16.33 -1.08
N ASP A 164 15.66 -16.43 -0.97
CA ASP A 164 14.81 -15.28 -0.67
C ASP A 164 15.05 -14.76 0.76
N ALA A 165 15.22 -15.63 1.75
CA ALA A 165 15.63 -15.23 3.10
C ALA A 165 17.01 -14.53 3.11
N ARG A 166 18.00 -15.02 2.33
CA ARG A 166 19.31 -14.35 2.19
C ARG A 166 19.17 -12.97 1.57
N ALA A 167 18.54 -12.89 0.40
CA ALA A 167 18.33 -11.62 -0.29
C ALA A 167 17.59 -10.62 0.61
N CYS A 168 16.59 -11.06 1.35
CA CYS A 168 15.86 -10.24 2.32
C CYS A 168 16.78 -9.76 3.46
N GLY A 169 17.61 -10.63 4.00
CA GLY A 169 18.55 -10.30 5.08
C GLY A 169 19.63 -9.33 4.65
N GLU A 170 20.16 -9.48 3.44
CA GLU A 170 21.21 -8.59 2.89
C GLU A 170 20.68 -7.18 2.61
N VAL A 171 19.45 -7.03 2.06
CA VAL A 171 18.87 -5.70 1.78
C VAL A 171 18.44 -4.97 3.06
N TYR A 172 18.10 -5.68 4.13
CA TYR A 172 17.54 -5.07 5.34
C TYR A 172 18.38 -3.96 5.98
N PRO A 173 19.71 -4.10 6.18
CA PRO A 173 20.54 -3.01 6.69
C PRO A 173 20.49 -1.74 5.84
N HIS A 174 20.46 -1.90 4.52
CA HIS A 174 20.47 -0.80 3.56
C HIS A 174 19.17 0.00 3.57
N LEU A 175 18.04 -0.61 3.92
CA LEU A 175 16.76 0.08 4.06
C LEU A 175 16.68 1.04 5.25
N LYS A 176 17.58 0.91 6.24
CA LYS A 176 17.65 1.81 7.40
C LYS A 176 18.38 3.12 7.09
N GLU A 177 19.20 3.15 6.04
CA GLU A 177 20.14 4.23 5.72
C GLU A 177 19.72 5.09 4.51
N VAL A 178 18.46 5.01 4.06
CA VAL A 178 18.03 5.79 2.89
C VAL A 178 18.02 7.28 3.22
N VAL A 179 19.10 7.97 2.86
CA VAL A 179 19.21 9.42 2.89
C VAL A 179 18.96 9.97 1.49
N HIS A 180 17.84 10.68 1.32
CA HIS A 180 17.58 11.38 0.07
C HIS A 180 18.47 12.62 -0.04
N VAL A 181 19.44 12.59 -0.96
CA VAL A 181 20.17 13.81 -1.35
C VAL A 181 19.25 14.64 -2.23
N HIS A 182 19.04 15.91 -1.87
CA HIS A 182 18.17 16.80 -2.62
C HIS A 182 18.98 17.82 -3.38
N ARG A 183 18.70 18.00 -4.67
CA ARG A 183 19.22 19.09 -5.50
C ARG A 183 18.13 20.14 -5.71
N PRO A 184 18.47 21.43 -5.96
CA PRO A 184 17.50 22.43 -6.35
C PRO A 184 16.75 22.01 -7.63
N ILE A 185 15.45 22.31 -7.67
CA ILE A 185 14.61 22.11 -8.87
C ILE A 185 14.08 23.45 -9.35
N PRO A 186 13.75 23.63 -10.64
CA PRO A 186 13.27 24.89 -11.20
C PRO A 186 11.82 25.20 -10.81
N VAL A 187 11.36 24.74 -9.65
CA VAL A 187 10.00 24.90 -9.14
C VAL A 187 10.04 25.58 -7.77
N LYS A 188 9.51 26.81 -7.68
CA LYS A 188 9.50 27.57 -6.40
C LYS A 188 8.44 27.06 -5.43
N LYS A 189 7.34 26.50 -5.93
CA LYS A 189 6.20 26.08 -5.12
C LYS A 189 5.49 24.87 -5.72
N VAL A 190 5.29 23.83 -4.89
CA VAL A 190 4.49 22.66 -5.21
C VAL A 190 3.23 22.67 -4.34
N VAL A 191 2.06 22.57 -4.96
CA VAL A 191 0.77 22.56 -4.27
C VAL A 191 0.15 21.17 -4.30
N ILE A 192 -0.02 20.58 -3.12
CA ILE A 192 -0.67 19.29 -2.88
C ILE A 192 -2.13 19.57 -2.52
N LYS A 193 -3.08 18.88 -3.15
CA LYS A 193 -4.49 19.00 -2.78
C LYS A 193 -4.73 18.34 -1.42
N ALA A 194 -5.56 18.94 -0.57
CA ALA A 194 -5.94 18.36 0.73
C ALA A 194 -6.53 16.94 0.59
N SER A 195 -7.33 16.71 -0.46
CA SER A 195 -7.88 15.38 -0.79
C SER A 195 -6.81 14.33 -1.16
N ASP A 196 -5.64 14.75 -1.65
CA ASP A 196 -4.56 13.85 -2.02
C ASP A 196 -3.74 13.36 -0.81
N VAL A 197 -3.88 14.01 0.35
CA VAL A 197 -3.15 13.61 1.56
C VAL A 197 -3.54 12.19 2.00
N SER A 198 -4.80 11.80 1.89
CA SER A 198 -5.23 10.42 2.16
C SER A 198 -4.59 9.40 1.20
N SER A 199 -4.34 9.80 -0.04
CA SER A 199 -3.60 8.97 -1.02
C SER A 199 -2.12 8.85 -0.63
N ILE A 200 -1.48 9.95 -0.20
CA ILE A 200 -0.11 9.96 0.33
C ILE A 200 0.02 9.06 1.56
N MET A 201 -0.99 9.03 2.41
CA MET A 201 -1.08 8.11 3.55
C MET A 201 -1.26 6.63 3.14
N GLY A 202 -1.59 6.37 1.87
CA GLY A 202 -1.89 5.02 1.36
C GLY A 202 -3.27 4.49 1.76
N LEU A 203 -4.17 5.35 2.21
CA LEU A 203 -5.52 5.02 2.69
C LEU A 203 -6.59 5.15 1.61
N SER A 204 -6.33 5.90 0.54
CA SER A 204 -7.29 6.07 -0.56
C SER A 204 -7.46 4.77 -1.35
N GLN A 205 -8.71 4.39 -1.62
CA GLN A 205 -9.04 3.27 -2.49
C GLN A 205 -8.94 3.63 -3.98
N PHE A 206 -9.00 4.93 -4.31
CA PHE A 206 -9.14 5.45 -5.66
C PHE A 206 -7.83 5.92 -6.28
N LYS A 207 -6.85 6.31 -5.46
CA LYS A 207 -5.62 6.95 -5.89
C LYS A 207 -4.45 6.48 -5.04
N LYS A 208 -3.37 6.06 -5.68
CA LYS A 208 -2.14 5.63 -5.01
C LYS A 208 -1.20 6.82 -4.75
N PRO A 209 -0.25 6.73 -3.82
CA PRO A 209 0.77 7.78 -3.64
C PRO A 209 1.53 8.10 -4.94
N MET A 210 1.86 7.09 -5.74
CA MET A 210 2.57 7.29 -7.02
C MET A 210 1.73 7.99 -8.08
N ASP A 211 0.40 7.90 -8.03
CA ASP A 211 -0.48 8.69 -8.90
C ASP A 211 -0.41 10.18 -8.52
N VAL A 212 -0.23 10.50 -7.23
CA VAL A 212 0.00 11.88 -6.77
C VAL A 212 1.35 12.38 -7.24
N VAL A 213 2.40 11.54 -7.18
CA VAL A 213 3.74 11.88 -7.71
C VAL A 213 3.64 12.19 -9.20
N GLU A 214 3.01 11.33 -9.99
CA GLU A 214 2.84 11.50 -11.43
C GLU A 214 2.10 12.80 -11.77
N GLU A 215 0.95 13.05 -11.14
CA GLU A 215 0.15 14.27 -11.37
C GLU A 215 0.93 15.54 -11.03
N LEU A 216 1.65 15.57 -9.89
CA LEU A 216 2.47 16.71 -9.50
C LEU A 216 3.64 16.92 -10.45
N TRP A 217 4.31 15.82 -10.86
CA TRP A 217 5.43 15.88 -11.79
C TRP A 217 4.99 16.42 -13.14
N ARG A 218 3.95 15.83 -13.73
CA ARG A 218 3.40 16.28 -15.04
C ARG A 218 2.90 17.72 -14.99
N LYS A 219 2.36 18.15 -13.85
CA LYS A 219 1.91 19.54 -13.66
C LYS A 219 3.06 20.55 -13.64
N HIS A 220 4.18 20.22 -13.00
CA HIS A 220 5.27 21.15 -12.74
C HIS A 220 6.43 21.05 -13.73
N LEU A 221 6.70 19.86 -14.24
CA LEU A 221 7.80 19.53 -15.14
C LEU A 221 7.34 18.49 -16.19
N PRO A 222 6.38 18.87 -17.07
CA PRO A 222 5.74 17.91 -18.01
C PRO A 222 6.72 17.21 -18.92
N ASP A 223 7.73 17.91 -19.41
CA ASP A 223 8.69 17.41 -20.39
C ASP A 223 9.66 16.36 -19.82
N THR A 224 9.80 16.32 -18.50
CA THR A 224 10.68 15.37 -17.80
C THR A 224 9.93 14.20 -17.16
N CYS A 225 8.60 14.21 -17.18
CA CYS A 225 7.79 13.18 -16.53
C CYS A 225 7.79 11.88 -17.33
N THR A 226 8.44 10.85 -16.80
CA THR A 226 8.52 9.51 -17.41
C THR A 226 7.47 8.54 -16.87
N LEU A 227 6.68 8.94 -15.88
CA LEU A 227 5.63 8.10 -15.32
C LEU A 227 4.41 8.07 -16.24
N LYS A 228 3.88 6.87 -16.51
CA LYS A 228 2.60 6.73 -17.22
C LYS A 228 1.46 7.22 -16.35
N SER A 229 0.59 8.08 -16.91
CA SER A 229 -0.62 8.52 -16.22
C SER A 229 -1.56 7.32 -15.94
N LYS A 230 -2.49 7.51 -15.02
CA LYS A 230 -3.53 6.52 -14.77
C LYS A 230 -4.33 6.21 -16.04
N ASP A 231 -4.61 7.23 -16.84
CA ASP A 231 -5.35 7.10 -18.09
C ASP A 231 -4.51 6.39 -19.18
N ASP A 232 -3.18 6.64 -19.27
CA ASP A 232 -2.30 5.91 -20.20
C ASP A 232 -2.19 4.43 -19.84
N ARG A 233 -2.09 4.11 -18.56
CA ARG A 233 -2.10 2.73 -18.09
C ARG A 233 -3.42 2.02 -18.38
N ALA A 234 -4.55 2.72 -18.24
CA ALA A 234 -5.86 2.17 -18.59
C ALA A 234 -5.97 1.90 -20.09
N ARG A 235 -5.52 2.85 -20.95
CA ARG A 235 -5.50 2.67 -22.41
C ARG A 235 -4.62 1.49 -22.80
N GLU A 236 -3.48 1.30 -22.19
CA GLU A 236 -2.59 0.17 -22.45
C GLU A 236 -3.27 -1.18 -22.12
N VAL A 237 -3.99 -1.27 -21.01
CA VAL A 237 -4.78 -2.46 -20.67
C VAL A 237 -5.87 -2.71 -21.69
N ILE A 238 -6.59 -1.67 -22.12
CA ILE A 238 -7.64 -1.76 -23.15
C ILE A 238 -7.06 -2.24 -24.48
N GLN A 239 -5.95 -1.63 -24.92
CA GLN A 239 -5.27 -1.97 -26.19
C GLN A 239 -4.75 -3.41 -26.22
N ASN A 240 -4.36 -3.96 -25.07
CA ASN A 240 -3.85 -5.32 -24.97
C ASN A 240 -4.95 -6.37 -24.67
N THR A 241 -6.23 -5.97 -24.62
CA THR A 241 -7.35 -6.85 -24.28
C THR A 241 -8.44 -6.72 -25.35
N PRO A 242 -8.56 -7.64 -26.32
CA PRO A 242 -9.51 -7.52 -27.45
C PRO A 242 -10.94 -7.23 -27.06
N VAL A 243 -11.46 -7.90 -26.01
CA VAL A 243 -12.82 -7.66 -25.49
C VAL A 243 -13.01 -6.21 -25.03
N LEU A 244 -11.98 -5.58 -24.45
CA LEU A 244 -12.05 -4.19 -23.99
C LEU A 244 -11.89 -3.18 -25.12
N GLN A 245 -11.25 -3.54 -26.21
CA GLN A 245 -11.21 -2.73 -27.45
C GLN A 245 -12.61 -2.60 -28.04
N ASP A 246 -13.32 -3.72 -28.16
CA ASP A 246 -14.69 -3.77 -28.62
C ASP A 246 -15.65 -2.97 -27.68
N VAL A 247 -15.47 -3.09 -26.37
CA VAL A 247 -16.18 -2.25 -25.39
C VAL A 247 -15.90 -0.77 -25.61
N GLN A 248 -14.65 -0.38 -25.88
CA GLN A 248 -14.29 1.02 -26.13
C GLN A 248 -14.91 1.56 -27.41
N GLU A 249 -14.97 0.77 -28.48
CA GLU A 249 -15.58 1.18 -29.77
C GLU A 249 -17.10 1.36 -29.65
N ARG A 250 -17.76 0.53 -28.83
CA ARG A 250 -19.20 0.63 -28.56
C ARG A 250 -19.56 1.70 -27.53
N PHE A 251 -18.58 2.32 -26.90
CA PHE A 251 -18.80 3.29 -25.83
C PHE A 251 -19.45 4.57 -26.38
N LYS A 252 -20.77 4.67 -26.22
CA LYS A 252 -21.60 5.84 -26.62
C LYS A 252 -22.30 6.53 -25.46
N GLY A 253 -21.82 6.29 -24.22
CA GLY A 253 -22.33 7.00 -23.02
C GLY A 253 -23.27 6.22 -22.11
N ASP A 254 -23.64 4.97 -22.40
CA ASP A 254 -24.33 4.11 -21.46
C ASP A 254 -23.33 3.29 -20.64
N HIS A 255 -23.44 3.43 -19.30
CA HIS A 255 -22.40 2.99 -18.39
C HIS A 255 -22.55 1.60 -17.82
N THR A 256 -23.77 1.17 -17.56
CA THR A 256 -24.03 0.05 -16.65
C THR A 256 -23.64 -1.27 -17.32
N ALA A 257 -24.05 -1.48 -18.54
CA ALA A 257 -23.72 -2.69 -19.30
C ALA A 257 -22.20 -2.84 -19.55
N LEU A 258 -21.51 -1.71 -19.81
CA LEU A 258 -20.06 -1.72 -20.07
C LEU A 258 -19.21 -2.05 -18.82
N LEU A 259 -19.67 -1.66 -17.64
CA LEU A 259 -18.98 -1.98 -16.38
C LEU A 259 -19.06 -3.48 -16.07
N ASP A 260 -20.14 -4.15 -16.46
CA ASP A 260 -20.29 -5.59 -16.31
C ASP A 260 -19.37 -6.35 -17.29
N GLU A 261 -19.22 -5.85 -18.52
CA GLU A 261 -18.28 -6.41 -19.49
C GLU A 261 -16.82 -6.25 -19.04
N VAL A 262 -16.45 -5.10 -18.44
CA VAL A 262 -15.12 -4.92 -17.83
C VAL A 262 -14.92 -5.89 -16.66
N GLU A 263 -15.97 -6.18 -15.88
CA GLU A 263 -15.90 -7.16 -14.80
C GLU A 263 -15.65 -8.58 -15.31
N ALA A 264 -16.27 -8.93 -16.44
CA ALA A 264 -16.09 -10.23 -17.08
C ALA A 264 -14.77 -10.40 -17.83
N ALA A 265 -14.07 -9.31 -18.13
CA ALA A 265 -12.81 -9.35 -18.91
C ALA A 265 -11.71 -10.15 -18.19
N PRO A 266 -10.86 -10.91 -18.92
CA PRO A 266 -9.78 -11.75 -18.38
C PRO A 266 -8.55 -10.92 -17.97
N ILE A 267 -8.75 -9.96 -17.08
CA ILE A 267 -7.72 -9.05 -16.55
C ILE A 267 -7.75 -9.07 -15.03
N THR A 268 -6.66 -8.62 -14.40
CA THR A 268 -6.56 -8.60 -12.93
C THR A 268 -7.56 -7.65 -12.28
N PRO A 269 -7.97 -7.86 -11.02
CA PRO A 269 -8.86 -6.96 -10.30
C PRO A 269 -8.35 -5.51 -10.25
N ALA A 270 -7.03 -5.30 -10.18
CA ALA A 270 -6.42 -3.98 -10.22
C ALA A 270 -6.60 -3.29 -11.59
N GLN A 271 -6.45 -4.04 -12.69
CA GLN A 271 -6.70 -3.56 -14.05
C GLN A 271 -8.18 -3.27 -14.29
N LYS A 272 -9.09 -4.11 -13.79
CA LYS A 272 -10.54 -3.85 -13.82
C LYS A 272 -10.88 -2.51 -13.17
N GLY A 273 -10.38 -2.26 -11.97
CA GLY A 273 -10.56 -0.99 -11.29
C GLY A 273 -10.04 0.21 -12.10
N LEU A 274 -8.85 0.07 -12.69
CA LEU A 274 -8.23 1.10 -13.51
C LEU A 274 -9.06 1.44 -14.77
N VAL A 275 -9.52 0.42 -15.50
CA VAL A 275 -10.34 0.58 -16.72
C VAL A 275 -11.73 1.14 -16.40
N LYS A 276 -12.37 0.67 -15.33
CA LYS A 276 -13.67 1.23 -14.87
C LYS A 276 -13.56 2.71 -14.54
N ASP A 277 -12.48 3.14 -13.85
CA ASP A 277 -12.28 4.55 -13.55
C ASP A 277 -12.04 5.38 -14.82
N TYR A 278 -11.33 4.84 -15.80
CA TYR A 278 -11.11 5.49 -17.09
C TYR A 278 -12.43 5.74 -17.83
N PHE A 279 -13.30 4.74 -17.95
CA PHE A 279 -14.62 4.90 -18.60
C PHE A 279 -15.53 5.84 -17.81
N ARG A 280 -15.56 5.77 -16.48
CA ARG A 280 -16.32 6.71 -15.65
C ARG A 280 -15.91 8.16 -15.88
N LYS A 281 -14.62 8.44 -15.95
CA LYS A 281 -14.11 9.79 -16.24
C LYS A 281 -14.61 10.33 -17.59
N ALA A 282 -14.60 9.48 -18.63
CA ALA A 282 -15.01 9.86 -19.98
C ALA A 282 -16.47 10.36 -20.03
N VAL A 283 -17.35 9.79 -19.21
CA VAL A 283 -18.76 10.21 -19.09
C VAL A 283 -18.92 11.52 -18.32
N TYR A 284 -18.22 11.66 -17.21
CA TYR A 284 -18.32 12.90 -16.41
C TYR A 284 -17.68 14.12 -17.11
N SER A 285 -16.76 13.91 -18.06
CA SER A 285 -16.17 15.00 -18.85
C SER A 285 -17.10 15.46 -19.98
N GLY A 286 -18.07 14.68 -20.41
CA GLY A 286 -19.07 15.05 -21.44
C GLY A 286 -20.29 15.80 -20.90
N GLY A 287 -20.54 15.72 -19.60
CA GLY A 287 -21.61 16.44 -18.93
C GLY A 287 -21.08 17.76 -18.34
N GLY A 288 -21.40 18.89 -18.95
CA GLY A 288 -21.07 20.22 -18.41
C GLY A 288 -21.56 20.39 -16.98
N GLY A 289 -20.72 20.07 -16.02
CA GLY A 289 -20.96 20.35 -14.61
C GLY A 289 -21.14 21.85 -14.44
N ALA A 290 -22.29 22.27 -13.93
CA ALA A 290 -22.56 23.66 -13.59
C ALA A 290 -21.34 24.25 -12.86
N ARG A 291 -20.75 25.32 -13.40
CA ARG A 291 -19.74 26.11 -12.72
C ARG A 291 -20.33 26.55 -11.38
N ARG A 292 -19.84 25.96 -10.28
CA ARG A 292 -20.12 26.49 -8.95
C ARG A 292 -19.48 27.85 -8.84
N GLU A 293 -20.25 28.81 -8.33
CA GLU A 293 -19.81 30.20 -8.15
C GLU A 293 -18.48 30.31 -7.42
N ASP A 294 -17.60 31.17 -7.93
CA ASP A 294 -16.17 31.28 -7.63
C ASP A 294 -15.83 31.97 -6.28
N ASN A 295 -16.72 31.99 -5.31
CA ASN A 295 -16.50 32.67 -4.01
C ASN A 295 -15.92 31.75 -2.91
N ALA A 296 -15.42 30.58 -3.26
CA ALA A 296 -14.92 29.64 -2.27
C ALA A 296 -13.49 29.98 -1.82
N LYS A 297 -13.34 30.28 -0.54
CA LYS A 297 -12.05 30.55 0.10
C LYS A 297 -11.20 29.29 0.15
N PHE A 298 -9.95 29.41 -0.36
CA PHE A 298 -8.93 28.37 -0.22
C PHE A 298 -8.15 28.58 1.07
N TYR A 299 -7.86 27.49 1.73
CA TYR A 299 -7.01 27.44 2.91
C TYR A 299 -5.73 26.68 2.60
N THR A 300 -4.65 27.03 3.28
CA THR A 300 -3.34 26.44 3.00
C THR A 300 -2.59 26.09 4.27
N TYR A 301 -1.72 25.09 4.16
CA TYR A 301 -0.77 24.65 5.19
C TYR A 301 0.61 24.47 4.55
N ASN A 302 1.62 25.12 5.06
CA ASN A 302 3.01 24.96 4.61
C ASN A 302 3.58 23.69 5.23
N ALA A 303 3.73 22.65 4.43
CA ALA A 303 4.20 21.35 4.90
C ALA A 303 5.71 21.35 5.18
N CYS A 304 6.51 21.83 4.23
CA CYS A 304 7.97 21.98 4.36
C CYS A 304 8.54 22.84 3.23
N SER A 305 9.84 23.15 3.34
CA SER A 305 10.63 23.73 2.24
C SER A 305 11.87 22.85 2.03
N ILE A 306 12.20 22.53 0.76
CA ILE A 306 13.33 21.68 0.38
C ILE A 306 14.08 22.41 -0.75
N GLN A 307 15.35 22.72 -0.52
CA GLN A 307 16.23 23.39 -1.50
C GLN A 307 15.58 24.61 -2.19
N GLY A 308 14.86 25.44 -1.41
CA GLY A 308 14.19 26.64 -1.91
C GLY A 308 12.79 26.42 -2.51
N THR A 309 12.34 25.18 -2.63
CA THR A 309 10.98 24.83 -3.08
C THR A 309 10.04 24.73 -1.88
N LEU A 310 8.97 25.52 -1.85
CA LEU A 310 7.90 25.43 -0.86
C LEU A 310 6.89 24.35 -1.24
N TYR A 311 6.63 23.42 -0.33
CA TYR A 311 5.56 22.43 -0.42
C TYR A 311 4.38 22.85 0.44
N GLN A 312 3.23 23.07 -0.21
CA GLN A 312 2.04 23.59 0.45
C GLN A 312 0.85 22.69 0.19
N ILE A 313 0.12 22.32 1.24
CA ILE A 313 -1.19 21.67 1.10
C ILE A 313 -2.22 22.78 0.91
N MET A 314 -3.15 22.59 -0.03
CA MET A 314 -4.24 23.52 -0.31
C MET A 314 -5.56 22.78 -0.40
N GLY A 315 -6.60 23.34 0.19
CA GLY A 315 -7.94 22.79 0.14
C GLY A 315 -9.00 23.86 0.28
N ARG A 316 -10.21 23.45 -0.09
CA ARG A 316 -11.44 24.22 0.07
C ARG A 316 -12.34 23.47 1.03
N VAL A 317 -12.90 24.16 2.00
CA VAL A 317 -13.90 23.61 2.92
C VAL A 317 -15.31 23.93 2.42
N ASP A 318 -16.26 23.06 2.70
CA ASP A 318 -17.63 23.30 2.25
C ASP A 318 -18.32 24.39 3.09
N GLN A 319 -18.14 24.37 4.42
CA GLN A 319 -18.78 25.34 5.31
C GLN A 319 -18.01 25.53 6.63
N LEU A 320 -18.04 26.74 7.18
CA LEU A 320 -17.71 27.03 8.59
C LEU A 320 -18.96 27.47 9.32
N ARG A 321 -19.32 26.76 10.38
CA ARG A 321 -20.48 27.04 11.24
C ARG A 321 -20.03 27.68 12.55
N PRO A 322 -20.54 28.87 12.91
CA PRO A 322 -20.27 29.47 14.22
C PRO A 322 -20.99 28.65 15.30
N ASN A 323 -20.35 28.56 16.48
CA ASN A 323 -20.90 28.00 17.70
C ASN A 323 -21.26 29.14 18.68
N ASP A 324 -22.14 28.85 19.64
CA ASP A 324 -22.60 29.84 20.63
C ASP A 324 -21.48 30.41 21.52
N ASP A 325 -20.38 29.68 21.67
CA ASP A 325 -19.20 30.08 22.45
C ASP A 325 -18.15 30.89 21.65
N GLY A 326 -18.49 31.28 20.43
CA GLY A 326 -17.60 32.05 19.54
C GLY A 326 -16.54 31.21 18.81
N SER A 327 -16.51 29.90 19.00
CA SER A 327 -15.72 28.96 18.20
C SER A 327 -16.45 28.59 16.87
N TYR A 328 -15.77 27.80 16.05
CA TYR A 328 -16.34 27.33 14.77
C TYR A 328 -16.19 25.84 14.65
N THR A 329 -17.18 25.21 13.99
CA THR A 329 -17.14 23.85 13.48
C THR A 329 -17.03 23.88 11.97
N LEU A 330 -16.04 23.21 11.41
CA LEU A 330 -15.92 22.99 9.97
C LEU A 330 -16.92 21.89 9.56
N VAL A 331 -17.62 22.08 8.45
CA VAL A 331 -18.53 21.06 7.90
C VAL A 331 -18.03 20.63 6.53
N GLU A 332 -17.83 19.31 6.35
CA GLU A 332 -17.46 18.67 5.10
C GLU A 332 -18.60 17.76 4.66
N MET A 333 -19.14 18.02 3.47
CA MET A 333 -20.30 17.32 2.93
C MET A 333 -19.89 16.23 1.94
N LYS A 334 -20.44 15.01 2.12
CA LYS A 334 -20.20 13.87 1.23
C LYS A 334 -21.53 13.35 0.68
N LYS A 335 -21.89 13.74 -0.55
CA LYS A 335 -23.03 13.17 -1.24
C LYS A 335 -22.65 11.76 -1.72
N ARG A 336 -23.36 10.75 -1.22
CA ARG A 336 -23.15 9.34 -1.60
C ARG A 336 -23.98 8.99 -2.82
N VAL A 337 -23.51 7.98 -3.57
CA VAL A 337 -24.18 7.49 -4.78
C VAL A 337 -24.83 6.12 -4.54
N ASN A 338 -24.19 5.24 -3.75
CA ASN A 338 -24.61 3.85 -3.56
C ASN A 338 -25.03 3.52 -2.11
N GLY A 339 -25.39 4.53 -1.31
CA GLY A 339 -25.78 4.35 0.09
C GLY A 339 -24.79 4.94 1.10
N LEU A 340 -25.24 5.13 2.33
CA LEU A 340 -24.40 5.64 3.42
C LEU A 340 -23.35 4.60 3.83
N PHE A 341 -22.15 5.05 4.16
CA PHE A 341 -21.11 4.15 4.69
C PHE A 341 -21.37 3.73 6.14
N ASN A 342 -22.18 4.47 6.85
CA ASN A 342 -22.54 4.24 8.25
C ASN A 342 -21.33 4.21 9.22
N ARG A 343 -20.20 4.75 8.80
CA ARG A 343 -18.98 4.90 9.58
C ARG A 343 -18.05 5.96 8.96
N LEU A 344 -17.27 6.63 9.78
CA LEU A 344 -16.16 7.44 9.31
C LEU A 344 -15.09 6.55 8.67
N ARG A 345 -14.68 6.87 7.46
CA ARG A 345 -13.59 6.16 6.76
C ARG A 345 -12.25 6.81 7.07
N ASP A 346 -11.20 6.03 7.19
CA ASP A 346 -9.85 6.52 7.55
C ASP A 346 -9.35 7.62 6.59
N TYR A 347 -9.62 7.49 5.30
CA TYR A 347 -9.22 8.49 4.31
C TYR A 347 -10.02 9.80 4.43
N GLU A 348 -11.23 9.76 4.94
CA GLU A 348 -12.08 10.93 5.21
C GLU A 348 -11.67 11.60 6.53
N GLU A 349 -11.35 10.81 7.54
CA GLU A 349 -10.79 11.30 8.80
C GLU A 349 -9.49 12.09 8.54
N VAL A 350 -8.59 11.56 7.70
CA VAL A 350 -7.36 12.26 7.29
C VAL A 350 -7.68 13.59 6.62
N GLN A 351 -8.66 13.65 5.71
CA GLN A 351 -9.07 14.89 5.05
C GLN A 351 -9.59 15.93 6.06
N CYS A 352 -10.42 15.51 7.02
CA CYS A 352 -10.91 16.41 8.09
C CYS A 352 -9.75 16.97 8.93
N ARG A 353 -8.78 16.11 9.31
CA ARG A 353 -7.60 16.53 10.09
C ARG A 353 -6.71 17.51 9.32
N VAL A 354 -6.56 17.33 8.01
CA VAL A 354 -5.84 18.24 7.13
C VAL A 354 -6.52 19.59 7.11
N TYR A 355 -7.85 19.64 6.98
CA TYR A 355 -8.59 20.89 7.03
C TYR A 355 -8.48 21.60 8.39
N LEU A 356 -8.59 20.86 9.50
CA LEU A 356 -8.39 21.42 10.84
C LEU A 356 -6.99 22.03 11.01
N ALA A 357 -5.96 21.38 10.43
CA ALA A 357 -4.59 21.91 10.48
C ALA A 357 -4.39 23.19 9.68
N MET A 358 -5.19 23.43 8.64
CA MET A 358 -5.19 24.68 7.87
C MET A 358 -5.92 25.82 8.58
N MET A 359 -6.71 25.52 9.63
CA MET A 359 -7.56 26.46 10.31
C MET A 359 -6.94 26.97 11.61
N PRO A 360 -7.31 28.18 12.06
CA PRO A 360 -6.91 28.70 13.36
C PRO A 360 -7.50 27.84 14.50
N PRO A 361 -6.93 27.89 15.71
CA PRO A 361 -7.43 27.12 16.88
C PRO A 361 -8.88 27.38 17.23
N THR A 362 -9.46 28.52 16.85
CA THR A 362 -10.89 28.83 17.01
C THR A 362 -11.81 27.89 16.25
N VAL A 363 -11.31 27.20 15.21
CA VAL A 363 -12.02 26.07 14.58
C VAL A 363 -11.64 24.79 15.33
N ARG A 364 -12.51 24.28 16.19
CA ARG A 364 -12.20 23.20 17.14
C ARG A 364 -12.29 21.82 16.52
N ASP A 365 -13.24 21.63 15.63
CA ASP A 365 -13.61 20.32 15.09
C ASP A 365 -14.07 20.40 13.65
N CYS A 366 -14.22 19.22 13.02
CA CYS A 366 -14.76 19.01 11.69
C CYS A 366 -15.91 18.02 11.77
N LEU A 367 -17.09 18.42 11.33
CA LEU A 367 -18.25 17.56 11.16
C LEU A 367 -18.32 17.05 9.73
N LEU A 368 -17.97 15.78 9.52
CA LEU A 368 -18.20 15.13 8.23
C LEU A 368 -19.66 14.69 8.17
N VAL A 369 -20.38 15.15 7.17
CA VAL A 369 -21.79 14.82 6.93
C VAL A 369 -21.91 14.03 5.64
N GLU A 370 -22.33 12.78 5.72
CA GLU A 370 -22.71 12.00 4.54
C GLU A 370 -24.21 12.04 4.31
N SER A 371 -24.62 12.13 3.04
CA SER A 371 -26.02 12.15 2.65
C SER A 371 -26.29 11.20 1.48
N TYR A 372 -27.44 10.50 1.55
CA TYR A 372 -27.96 9.61 0.50
C TYR A 372 -29.48 9.60 0.57
N GLU A 373 -30.14 9.91 -0.55
CA GLU A 373 -31.60 9.90 -0.69
C GLU A 373 -32.38 10.60 0.45
N GLY A 374 -31.86 11.77 0.88
CA GLY A 374 -32.47 12.56 1.96
C GLY A 374 -32.09 12.13 3.37
N VAL A 375 -31.48 10.97 3.55
CA VAL A 375 -30.94 10.53 4.85
C VAL A 375 -29.55 11.12 5.06
N MET A 376 -29.31 11.65 6.27
CA MET A 376 -28.01 12.22 6.64
C MET A 376 -27.45 11.55 7.89
N LYS A 377 -26.12 11.34 7.91
CA LYS A 377 -25.34 10.94 9.09
C LYS A 377 -24.11 11.84 9.23
N SER A 378 -23.74 12.09 10.46
CA SER A 378 -22.59 12.94 10.76
C SER A 378 -21.59 12.25 11.70
N TYR A 379 -20.31 12.61 11.53
CA TYR A 379 -19.19 12.10 12.32
C TYR A 379 -18.32 13.27 12.74
N LEU A 380 -18.09 13.41 14.03
CA LEU A 380 -17.29 14.48 14.60
C LEU A 380 -15.80 14.05 14.62
N VAL A 381 -14.95 14.89 14.04
CA VAL A 381 -13.49 14.75 14.10
C VAL A 381 -12.91 15.92 14.88
N THR A 382 -12.40 15.67 16.05
CA THR A 382 -11.77 16.69 16.90
C THR A 382 -10.29 16.86 16.56
N ARG A 383 -9.67 17.98 16.95
CA ARG A 383 -8.23 18.15 16.85
C ARG A 383 -7.50 17.11 17.68
N ASP A 384 -6.48 16.51 17.09
CA ASP A 384 -5.63 15.51 17.70
C ASP A 384 -4.19 15.77 17.23
N PRO A 385 -3.36 16.37 18.08
CA PRO A 385 -2.00 16.74 17.71
C PRO A 385 -1.11 15.54 17.36
N GLU A 386 -1.32 14.40 17.99
CA GLU A 386 -0.53 13.18 17.77
C GLU A 386 -0.84 12.59 16.38
N LYS A 387 -2.12 12.38 16.08
CA LYS A 387 -2.54 11.92 14.74
C LYS A 387 -2.14 12.90 13.64
N TRP A 388 -2.25 14.22 13.91
CA TRP A 388 -1.79 15.22 12.95
C TRP A 388 -0.27 15.15 12.75
N SER A 389 0.51 14.99 13.80
CA SER A 389 1.96 14.84 13.71
C SER A 389 2.37 13.69 12.77
N GLY A 390 1.71 12.53 12.90
CA GLY A 390 1.93 11.39 12.00
C GLY A 390 1.60 11.70 10.54
N ILE A 391 0.47 12.40 10.29
CA ILE A 391 0.09 12.83 8.93
C ILE A 391 1.12 13.82 8.38
N ALA A 392 1.49 14.84 9.14
CA ALA A 392 2.44 15.87 8.73
C ALA A 392 3.82 15.28 8.43
N GLN A 393 4.30 14.34 9.25
CA GLN A 393 5.54 13.62 9.02
C GLN A 393 5.49 12.83 7.70
N ARG A 394 4.39 12.12 7.44
CA ARG A 394 4.23 11.35 6.20
C ARG A 394 4.19 12.25 4.97
N VAL A 395 3.53 13.41 5.05
CA VAL A 395 3.55 14.41 3.98
C VAL A 395 4.95 14.94 3.74
N LYS A 396 5.74 15.25 4.79
CA LYS A 396 7.14 15.68 4.63
C LYS A 396 8.01 14.61 3.95
N GLN A 397 7.85 13.35 4.32
CA GLN A 397 8.53 12.22 3.66
C GLN A 397 8.17 12.15 2.18
N PHE A 398 6.88 12.31 1.86
CA PHE A 398 6.42 12.36 0.47
C PHE A 398 7.02 13.52 -0.30
N CYS A 399 7.06 14.72 0.28
CA CYS A 399 7.69 15.89 -0.36
C CYS A 399 9.18 15.64 -0.62
N ALA A 400 9.89 15.03 0.32
CA ALA A 400 11.30 14.66 0.17
C ALA A 400 11.49 13.64 -0.96
N TYR A 401 10.67 12.59 -0.97
CA TYR A 401 10.68 11.59 -2.04
C TYR A 401 10.38 12.22 -3.42
N PHE A 402 9.30 12.98 -3.52
CA PHE A 402 8.92 13.67 -4.77
C PHE A 402 10.04 14.58 -5.26
N HIS A 403 10.60 15.43 -4.37
CA HIS A 403 11.69 16.33 -4.70
C HIS A 403 12.92 15.57 -5.21
N HIS A 404 13.28 14.47 -4.56
CA HIS A 404 14.37 13.60 -4.99
C HIS A 404 14.12 13.04 -6.39
N GLN A 405 12.92 12.48 -6.66
CA GLN A 405 12.57 11.90 -7.97
C GLN A 405 12.74 12.88 -9.12
N ILE A 406 12.34 14.14 -8.93
CA ILE A 406 12.39 15.14 -9.98
C ILE A 406 13.74 15.90 -10.06
N SER A 407 14.59 15.80 -9.03
CA SER A 407 15.90 16.48 -8.99
C SER A 407 17.04 15.69 -9.64
N TYR A 408 16.84 14.41 -9.98
CA TYR A 408 17.87 13.51 -10.50
C TYR A 408 17.68 13.09 -11.97
N LYS A 409 16.75 13.70 -12.68
CA LYS A 409 16.62 13.46 -14.13
C LYS A 409 17.18 14.64 -14.88
N ASP A 410 18.41 14.47 -15.35
CA ASP A 410 18.99 15.20 -16.45
C ASP A 410 18.48 14.59 -17.75
#